data_9dab1d4020b5887a2fe726db50e22435
#
_entry.id   9dab1d4020b5887a2fe726db50e22435
#
_cell.length_a   1.000
_cell.length_b   1.000
_cell.length_c   1.000
_cell.angle_alpha   90.00
_cell.angle_beta   90.00
_cell.angle_gamma   90.00
#
_symmetry.space_group_name_H-M   'P 1'
#
loop_
_entity.id
_entity.type
_entity.pdbx_description
1 polymer ?
#
loop_
_entity_poly.entity_id
_entity_poly.type
_entity_poly.pdbx_seq_one_letter_code
_entity_poly.pdbx_strand_id
1 'polypeptide(L)'
;KSVLKLSYATPEMVTKVIIDGTHYNDYVTGYYGGNVGNFTAIAGAKNVKVEVVTDEITPEMLANCALLVISAPAKKSGTANAGDYTVSHFEDSFIQMVKDYTDNGGTLITCGIADYQDSTSGQTATEMNKLLAAIGASTRLNSDEAYDETNNGGQPYRLYLKGTYNKDSRYLRGASEEQEYSAYSGCTVALD
;
A
#
# COMPACT_ATOMS: atom_id res chain seq x y z
N LYS A 1 25.76 -6.37 -42.73
CA LYS A 1 25.27 -7.02 -41.48
C LYS A 1 25.08 -5.93 -40.44
N SER A 2 23.85 -5.62 -40.10
CA SER A 2 23.55 -4.69 -39.00
C SER A 2 23.68 -5.44 -37.67
N VAL A 3 24.56 -4.96 -36.81
CA VAL A 3 24.70 -5.51 -35.46
C VAL A 3 23.72 -4.72 -34.57
N LEU A 4 22.70 -5.39 -34.06
CA LEU A 4 21.80 -4.83 -33.07
C LEU A 4 22.59 -4.69 -31.77
N LYS A 5 22.91 -3.46 -31.34
CA LYS A 5 23.44 -3.21 -30.01
C LYS A 5 22.25 -3.10 -29.06
N LEU A 6 22.02 -4.13 -28.27
CA LEU A 6 21.14 -4.05 -27.12
C LEU A 6 21.91 -3.33 -26.00
N SER A 7 21.49 -2.12 -25.66
CA SER A 7 21.94 -1.47 -24.44
C SER A 7 20.98 -1.87 -23.32
N TYR A 8 21.49 -2.58 -22.34
CA TYR A 8 20.75 -2.83 -21.10
C TYR A 8 20.90 -1.60 -20.19
N ALA A 9 19.80 -1.16 -19.59
CA ALA A 9 19.89 -0.19 -18.50
C ALA A 9 20.76 -0.79 -17.38
N THR A 10 21.68 0.00 -16.87
CA THR A 10 22.42 -0.40 -15.67
C THR A 10 21.46 -0.49 -14.49
N PRO A 11 21.73 -1.29 -13.46
CA PRO A 11 20.87 -1.36 -12.27
C PRO A 11 20.58 0.01 -11.64
N GLU A 12 21.49 0.95 -11.76
CA GLU A 12 21.37 2.33 -11.23
C GLU A 12 20.34 3.18 -12.02
N MET A 13 19.98 2.75 -13.24
CA MET A 13 19.00 3.45 -14.07
C MET A 13 17.58 2.91 -13.90
N VAL A 14 17.38 1.86 -13.12
CA VAL A 14 16.08 1.24 -12.91
C VAL A 14 15.42 1.86 -11.70
N THR A 15 14.25 2.47 -11.89
CA THR A 15 13.41 2.93 -10.78
C THR A 15 13.01 1.74 -9.93
N LYS A 16 13.32 1.79 -8.65
CA LYS A 16 13.02 0.73 -7.69
C LYS A 16 11.84 1.12 -6.80
N VAL A 17 10.89 0.20 -6.68
CA VAL A 17 9.76 0.28 -5.74
C VAL A 17 9.89 -0.88 -4.76
N ILE A 18 9.76 -0.60 -3.49
CA ILE A 18 9.70 -1.60 -2.42
C ILE A 18 8.28 -1.64 -1.88
N ILE A 19 7.73 -2.85 -1.77
CA ILE A 19 6.48 -3.12 -1.05
C ILE A 19 6.84 -3.86 0.23
N ASP A 20 6.39 -3.33 1.36
CA ASP A 20 6.59 -3.99 2.65
C ASP A 20 5.78 -5.29 2.72
N GLY A 21 6.48 -6.39 2.81
CA GLY A 21 5.96 -7.73 3.06
C GLY A 21 6.47 -8.31 4.38
N THR A 22 7.22 -7.52 5.18
CA THR A 22 7.75 -7.94 6.49
C THR A 22 6.64 -7.96 7.55
N HIS A 23 5.61 -7.11 7.37
CA HIS A 23 4.40 -7.11 8.17
C HIS A 23 3.28 -7.82 7.42
N TYR A 24 2.58 -8.72 8.11
CA TYR A 24 1.54 -9.50 7.45
C TYR A 24 0.42 -8.58 6.93
N ASN A 25 0.09 -8.77 5.66
CA ASN A 25 -1.08 -8.16 5.04
C ASN A 25 -1.65 -9.12 3.99
N ASP A 26 -2.96 -9.33 4.01
CA ASP A 26 -3.63 -10.26 3.09
C ASP A 26 -3.43 -9.93 1.61
N TYR A 27 -3.28 -8.65 1.29
CA TYR A 27 -3.14 -8.18 -0.09
C TYR A 27 -1.69 -8.14 -0.58
N VAL A 28 -0.72 -8.35 0.31
CA VAL A 28 0.71 -8.35 -0.03
C VAL A 28 1.29 -9.76 0.04
N THR A 29 1.21 -10.40 1.21
CA THR A 29 1.82 -11.72 1.46
C THR A 29 0.80 -12.79 1.84
N GLY A 30 -0.46 -12.43 2.04
CA GLY A 30 -1.52 -13.31 2.46
C GLY A 30 -2.38 -13.85 1.31
N TYR A 31 -3.64 -14.07 1.60
CA TYR A 31 -4.60 -14.75 0.72
C TYR A 31 -4.76 -14.08 -0.66
N TYR A 32 -4.74 -12.75 -0.71
CA TYR A 32 -4.88 -11.96 -1.95
C TYR A 32 -3.54 -11.50 -2.53
N GLY A 33 -2.40 -11.98 -2.03
CA GLY A 33 -1.06 -11.55 -2.44
C GLY A 33 -0.76 -11.72 -3.94
N GLY A 34 -1.46 -12.62 -4.62
CA GLY A 34 -1.35 -12.78 -6.07
C GLY A 34 -1.65 -11.52 -6.88
N ASN A 35 -2.41 -10.57 -6.33
CA ASN A 35 -2.72 -9.30 -7.00
C ASN A 35 -1.48 -8.39 -7.15
N VAL A 36 -0.48 -8.51 -6.29
CA VAL A 36 0.80 -7.79 -6.42
C VAL A 36 1.54 -8.20 -7.68
N GLY A 37 1.38 -9.45 -8.13
CA GLY A 37 1.98 -9.92 -9.38
C GLY A 37 1.54 -9.12 -10.61
N ASN A 38 0.29 -8.72 -10.70
CA ASN A 38 -0.22 -7.88 -11.78
C ASN A 38 0.42 -6.49 -11.75
N PHE A 39 0.55 -5.89 -10.57
CA PHE A 39 1.21 -4.59 -10.41
C PHE A 39 2.69 -4.69 -10.82
N THR A 40 3.39 -5.74 -10.39
CA THR A 40 4.78 -6.00 -10.74
C THR A 40 4.97 -6.13 -12.26
N ALA A 41 4.08 -6.85 -12.94
CA ALA A 41 4.14 -7.02 -14.39
C ALA A 41 3.94 -5.69 -15.14
N ILE A 42 2.95 -4.88 -14.73
CA ILE A 42 2.68 -3.57 -15.33
C ILE A 42 3.86 -2.61 -15.11
N ALA A 43 4.43 -2.59 -13.92
CA ALA A 43 5.58 -1.78 -13.57
C ALA A 43 6.82 -2.20 -14.38
N GLY A 44 7.06 -3.51 -14.51
CA GLY A 44 8.17 -4.06 -15.29
C GLY A 44 8.10 -3.65 -16.77
N ALA A 45 6.91 -3.60 -17.36
CA ALA A 45 6.72 -3.12 -18.73
C ALA A 45 7.09 -1.62 -18.89
N LYS A 46 7.22 -0.88 -17.81
CA LYS A 46 7.63 0.53 -17.75
C LYS A 46 9.05 0.72 -17.21
N ASN A 47 9.84 -0.33 -17.16
CA ASN A 47 11.21 -0.34 -16.61
C ASN A 47 11.26 0.08 -15.14
N VAL A 48 10.25 -0.29 -14.36
CA VAL A 48 10.19 -0.10 -12.92
C VAL A 48 10.31 -1.46 -12.25
N LYS A 49 11.32 -1.62 -11.38
CA LYS A 49 11.50 -2.83 -10.59
C LYS A 49 10.67 -2.74 -9.31
N VAL A 50 9.72 -3.64 -9.16
CA VAL A 50 8.96 -3.79 -7.92
C VAL A 50 9.47 -5.02 -7.17
N GLU A 51 9.76 -4.85 -5.90
CA GLU A 51 10.25 -5.89 -5.00
C GLU A 51 9.38 -5.93 -3.74
N VAL A 52 8.79 -7.09 -3.46
CA VAL A 52 8.15 -7.37 -2.17
C VAL A 52 9.23 -7.92 -1.24
N VAL A 53 9.55 -7.18 -0.19
CA VAL A 53 10.56 -7.59 0.79
C VAL A 53 9.84 -8.26 1.95
N THR A 54 10.15 -9.53 2.22
CA THR A 54 9.47 -10.35 3.23
C THR A 54 10.30 -10.62 4.48
N ASP A 55 11.62 -10.41 4.40
CA ASP A 55 12.52 -10.69 5.51
C ASP A 55 12.79 -9.41 6.31
N GLU A 56 13.61 -8.51 5.78
CA GLU A 56 13.98 -7.26 6.44
C GLU A 56 14.15 -6.14 5.41
N ILE A 57 13.58 -4.98 5.67
CA ILE A 57 13.85 -3.75 4.93
C ILE A 57 14.97 -3.01 5.66
N THR A 58 16.05 -2.69 4.93
CA THR A 58 17.20 -1.98 5.50
C THR A 58 17.30 -0.55 5.00
N PRO A 59 17.98 0.36 5.74
CA PRO A 59 18.23 1.72 5.28
C PRO A 59 18.95 1.79 3.92
N GLU A 60 19.86 0.85 3.64
CA GLU A 60 20.59 0.75 2.37
C GLU A 60 19.63 0.42 1.20
N MET A 61 18.64 -0.42 1.45
CA MET A 61 17.60 -0.72 0.45
C MET A 61 16.77 0.52 0.15
N LEU A 62 16.45 1.32 1.16
CA LEU A 62 15.68 2.56 1.04
C LEU A 62 16.47 3.70 0.41
N ALA A 63 17.79 3.75 0.58
CA ALA A 63 18.63 4.77 -0.04
C ALA A 63 18.50 4.83 -1.57
N ASN A 64 18.17 3.69 -2.21
CA ASN A 64 17.99 3.57 -3.66
C ASN A 64 16.53 3.28 -4.05
N CYS A 65 15.59 3.53 -3.14
CA CYS A 65 14.17 3.29 -3.35
C CYS A 65 13.46 4.58 -3.75
N ALA A 66 12.81 4.57 -4.92
CA ALA A 66 12.05 5.73 -5.39
C ALA A 66 10.66 5.79 -4.76
N LEU A 67 10.11 4.65 -4.34
CA LEU A 67 8.79 4.54 -3.73
C LEU A 67 8.76 3.36 -2.76
N LEU A 68 8.37 3.63 -1.53
CA LEU A 68 8.04 2.64 -0.52
C LEU A 68 6.52 2.52 -0.40
N VAL A 69 5.99 1.32 -0.41
CA VAL A 69 4.56 1.03 -0.21
C VAL A 69 4.40 0.22 1.07
N ILE A 70 3.61 0.72 2.00
CA ILE A 70 3.33 0.07 3.28
C ILE A 70 1.82 -0.11 3.41
N SER A 71 1.38 -1.34 3.61
CA SER A 71 0.00 -1.66 3.93
C SER A 71 -0.19 -1.81 5.44
N ALA A 72 -1.38 -1.46 5.93
CA ALA A 72 -1.69 -1.65 7.34
C ALA A 72 -1.50 -3.12 7.74
N PRO A 73 -0.79 -3.41 8.85
CA PRO A 73 -0.68 -4.76 9.37
C PRO A 73 -2.08 -5.29 9.69
N ALA A 74 -2.40 -6.44 9.16
CA ALA A 74 -3.74 -7.01 9.25
C ALA A 74 -3.71 -8.42 9.83
N LYS A 75 -4.88 -8.91 10.18
CA LYS A 75 -5.07 -10.31 10.52
C LYS A 75 -4.72 -11.23 9.37
N LYS A 76 -4.31 -12.41 9.71
CA LYS A 76 -4.18 -13.50 8.76
C LYS A 76 -5.56 -13.99 8.34
N SER A 77 -5.87 -13.92 7.04
CA SER A 77 -7.15 -14.39 6.50
C SER A 77 -7.40 -15.87 6.82
N GLY A 78 -8.64 -16.20 7.09
CA GLY A 78 -9.06 -17.57 7.46
C GLY A 78 -8.72 -17.94 8.91
N THR A 79 -8.01 -17.12 9.65
CA THR A 79 -7.68 -17.35 11.07
C THR A 79 -8.45 -16.44 12.02
N ALA A 80 -9.38 -15.63 11.53
CA ALA A 80 -10.12 -14.64 12.31
C ALA A 80 -10.79 -15.18 13.57
N ASN A 81 -11.15 -16.47 13.57
CA ASN A 81 -11.75 -17.17 14.71
C ASN A 81 -10.78 -18.12 15.42
N ALA A 82 -9.53 -18.18 15.01
CA ALA A 82 -8.51 -18.99 15.66
C ALA A 82 -8.02 -18.29 16.91
N GLY A 83 -7.99 -19.00 18.04
CA GLY A 83 -7.57 -18.43 19.33
C GLY A 83 -6.07 -18.10 19.42
N ASP A 84 -5.29 -18.50 18.44
CA ASP A 84 -3.84 -18.32 18.35
C ASP A 84 -3.42 -17.21 17.37
N TYR A 85 -4.36 -16.36 17.01
CA TYR A 85 -4.12 -15.27 16.09
C TYR A 85 -3.07 -14.29 16.61
N THR A 86 -1.96 -14.14 15.86
CA THR A 86 -0.90 -13.18 16.14
C THR A 86 -1.09 -11.93 15.28
N VAL A 87 -1.18 -10.80 15.95
CA VAL A 87 -1.28 -9.49 15.32
C VAL A 87 0.10 -9.01 14.95
N SER A 88 0.23 -8.48 13.75
CA SER A 88 1.44 -7.78 13.31
C SER A 88 1.42 -6.33 13.79
N HIS A 89 2.56 -5.84 14.26
CA HIS A 89 2.75 -4.47 14.74
C HIS A 89 3.93 -3.83 14.03
N PHE A 90 3.91 -2.50 13.86
CA PHE A 90 5.10 -1.76 13.45
C PHE A 90 5.99 -1.52 14.67
N GLU A 91 7.21 -2.06 14.62
CA GLU A 91 8.23 -1.81 15.63
C GLU A 91 8.74 -0.37 15.54
N ASP A 92 9.14 0.19 16.67
CA ASP A 92 9.65 1.57 16.75
C ASP A 92 10.84 1.80 15.81
N SER A 93 11.71 0.81 15.67
CA SER A 93 12.86 0.85 14.74
C SER A 93 12.43 0.94 13.29
N PHE A 94 11.37 0.21 12.89
CA PHE A 94 10.80 0.29 11.55
C PHE A 94 10.18 1.66 11.30
N ILE A 95 9.39 2.16 12.25
CA ILE A 95 8.78 3.50 12.17
C ILE A 95 9.86 4.58 12.01
N GLN A 96 10.94 4.51 12.81
CA GLN A 96 12.04 5.46 12.72
C GLN A 96 12.76 5.39 11.36
N MET A 97 12.99 4.19 10.84
CA MET A 97 13.59 4.01 9.51
C MET A 97 12.73 4.61 8.39
N VAL A 98 11.42 4.42 8.43
CA VAL A 98 10.49 5.03 7.46
C VAL A 98 10.47 6.54 7.59
N LYS A 99 10.51 7.05 8.83
CA LYS A 99 10.63 8.48 9.08
C LYS A 99 11.90 9.05 8.47
N ASP A 100 13.04 8.44 8.72
CA ASP A 100 14.32 8.86 8.17
C ASP A 100 14.30 8.85 6.63
N TYR A 101 13.69 7.84 6.03
CA TYR A 101 13.50 7.75 4.59
C TYR A 101 12.67 8.94 4.05
N THR A 102 11.54 9.26 4.68
CA THR A 102 10.69 10.38 4.25
C THR A 102 11.32 11.74 4.52
N ASP A 103 12.02 11.92 5.63
CA ASP A 103 12.76 13.16 5.96
C ASP A 103 13.87 13.43 4.95
N ASN A 104 14.45 12.39 4.36
CA ASN A 104 15.43 12.48 3.28
C ASN A 104 14.82 12.62 1.88
N GLY A 105 13.51 12.87 1.77
CA GLY A 105 12.80 13.10 0.51
C GLY A 105 12.27 11.85 -0.17
N GLY A 106 12.24 10.72 0.52
CA GLY A 106 11.64 9.49 0.06
C GLY A 106 10.12 9.63 -0.16
N THR A 107 9.60 8.89 -1.12
CA THR A 107 8.16 8.87 -1.42
C THR A 107 7.52 7.65 -0.79
N LEU A 108 6.44 7.86 -0.03
CA LEU A 108 5.69 6.81 0.67
C LEU A 108 4.24 6.77 0.19
N ILE A 109 3.73 5.56 -0.05
CA ILE A 109 2.30 5.27 -0.14
C ILE A 109 1.93 4.40 1.05
N THR A 110 0.95 4.84 1.82
CA THR A 110 0.33 4.04 2.88
C THR A 110 -1.04 3.57 2.42
N CYS A 111 -1.33 2.29 2.64
CA CYS A 111 -2.60 1.68 2.29
C CYS A 111 -3.34 1.30 3.57
N GLY A 112 -4.55 1.81 3.72
CA GLY A 112 -5.48 1.42 4.78
C GLY A 112 -6.38 0.27 4.35
N ILE A 113 -7.03 -0.33 5.32
CA ILE A 113 -8.07 -1.35 5.14
C ILE A 113 -9.18 -1.09 6.16
N ALA A 114 -10.38 -1.49 5.84
CA ALA A 114 -11.48 -1.49 6.79
C ALA A 114 -11.21 -2.39 8.00
N ASP A 115 -11.70 -1.96 9.14
CA ASP A 115 -11.43 -2.56 10.45
C ASP A 115 -12.39 -3.72 10.82
N TYR A 116 -13.25 -4.11 9.90
CA TYR A 116 -14.31 -5.11 10.14
C TYR A 116 -13.81 -6.52 10.51
N GLN A 117 -12.58 -6.84 10.14
CA GLN A 117 -11.97 -8.16 10.44
C GLN A 117 -11.06 -8.12 11.66
N ASP A 118 -10.91 -6.98 12.28
CA ASP A 118 -10.02 -6.83 13.41
C ASP A 118 -10.67 -7.36 14.68
N SER A 119 -10.01 -8.30 15.37
CA SER A 119 -10.48 -8.81 16.67
C SER A 119 -10.27 -7.79 17.77
N THR A 120 -9.30 -6.91 17.58
CA THR A 120 -9.03 -5.78 18.44
C THR A 120 -9.40 -4.54 17.66
N SER A 121 -10.56 -3.99 17.94
CA SER A 121 -11.08 -2.81 17.25
C SER A 121 -10.02 -1.71 17.16
N GLY A 122 -9.87 -1.13 15.98
CA GLY A 122 -8.96 -0.03 15.73
C GLY A 122 -7.51 -0.43 15.47
N GLN A 123 -7.18 -1.70 15.44
CA GLN A 123 -5.79 -2.11 15.36
C GLN A 123 -5.09 -1.69 14.08
N THR A 124 -5.68 -1.95 12.91
CA THR A 124 -5.06 -1.59 11.63
C THR A 124 -4.90 -0.09 11.50
N ALA A 125 -5.92 0.68 11.90
CA ALA A 125 -5.86 2.14 11.98
C ALA A 125 -4.83 2.60 13.02
N THR A 126 -4.80 1.99 14.21
CA THR A 126 -3.86 2.34 15.29
C THR A 126 -2.41 2.18 14.85
N GLU A 127 -2.04 1.05 14.26
CA GLU A 127 -0.67 0.80 13.79
C GLU A 127 -0.27 1.77 12.67
N MET A 128 -1.14 1.95 11.67
CA MET A 128 -0.85 2.89 10.59
C MET A 128 -0.78 4.34 11.10
N ASN A 129 -1.62 4.73 12.05
CA ASN A 129 -1.62 6.08 12.62
C ASN A 129 -0.37 6.38 13.46
N LYS A 130 0.26 5.37 14.09
CA LYS A 130 1.58 5.55 14.71
C LYS A 130 2.61 5.97 13.65
N LEU A 131 2.63 5.26 12.52
CA LEU A 131 3.53 5.58 11.41
C LEU A 131 3.24 6.96 10.84
N LEU A 132 1.97 7.26 10.53
CA LEU A 132 1.56 8.55 9.96
C LEU A 132 1.91 9.72 10.88
N ALA A 133 1.71 9.55 12.19
CA ALA A 133 2.10 10.58 13.17
C ALA A 133 3.62 10.79 13.21
N ALA A 134 4.40 9.72 13.20
CA ALA A 134 5.86 9.79 13.26
C ALA A 134 6.49 10.51 12.06
N ILE A 135 5.92 10.32 10.86
CA ILE A 135 6.37 10.99 9.64
C ILE A 135 5.78 12.40 9.47
N GLY A 136 4.97 12.87 10.42
CA GLY A 136 4.36 14.20 10.36
C GLY A 136 3.25 14.35 9.32
N ALA A 137 2.60 13.25 8.92
CA ALA A 137 1.45 13.31 8.02
C ALA A 137 0.25 13.98 8.72
N SER A 138 -0.49 14.80 7.97
CA SER A 138 -1.72 15.46 8.44
C SER A 138 -2.98 14.62 8.23
N THR A 139 -2.83 13.36 7.89
CA THR A 139 -3.94 12.42 7.68
C THR A 139 -3.91 11.31 8.71
N ARG A 140 -5.10 10.83 9.07
CA ARG A 140 -5.28 9.65 9.93
C ARG A 140 -6.31 8.73 9.32
N LEU A 141 -6.13 7.43 9.52
CA LEU A 141 -7.13 6.43 9.16
C LEU A 141 -8.15 6.30 10.30
N ASN A 142 -9.41 6.18 9.95
CA ASN A 142 -10.46 5.85 10.91
C ASN A 142 -10.60 4.33 11.05
N SER A 143 -11.04 3.91 12.23
CA SER A 143 -11.38 2.52 12.53
C SER A 143 -12.82 2.25 12.11
N ASP A 144 -13.06 2.22 10.81
CA ASP A 144 -14.38 2.08 10.20
C ASP A 144 -14.32 1.35 8.86
N GLU A 145 -15.45 1.23 8.20
CA GLU A 145 -15.58 0.76 6.83
C GLU A 145 -16.53 1.65 6.06
N ALA A 146 -16.10 2.06 4.87
CA ALA A 146 -16.93 2.87 3.99
C ALA A 146 -17.92 2.00 3.20
N TYR A 147 -19.21 2.38 3.22
CA TYR A 147 -20.29 1.71 2.53
C TYR A 147 -21.03 2.64 1.57
N ASP A 148 -21.50 2.07 0.45
CA ASP A 148 -22.54 2.67 -0.40
C ASP A 148 -23.62 1.61 -0.67
N GLU A 149 -24.81 1.84 -0.11
CA GLU A 149 -25.93 0.91 -0.21
C GLU A 149 -26.56 0.88 -1.61
N THR A 150 -26.30 1.88 -2.44
CA THR A 150 -27.00 2.08 -3.72
C THR A 150 -26.08 1.97 -4.94
N ASN A 151 -24.88 2.51 -4.86
CA ASN A 151 -23.93 2.57 -5.98
C ASN A 151 -22.70 1.73 -5.66
N ASN A 152 -22.82 0.42 -5.83
CA ASN A 152 -21.79 -0.53 -5.44
C ASN A 152 -21.67 -1.70 -6.42
N GLY A 153 -20.60 -2.46 -6.31
CA GLY A 153 -20.28 -3.62 -7.12
C GLY A 153 -20.98 -4.93 -6.68
N GLY A 154 -22.20 -4.84 -6.17
CA GLY A 154 -23.01 -5.96 -5.70
C GLY A 154 -22.87 -6.25 -4.20
N GLN A 155 -22.06 -5.47 -3.50
CA GLN A 155 -21.91 -5.48 -2.04
C GLN A 155 -21.61 -4.07 -1.55
N PRO A 156 -22.21 -3.59 -0.45
CA PRO A 156 -22.09 -2.19 -0.03
C PRO A 156 -20.66 -1.69 0.18
N TYR A 157 -19.74 -2.56 0.55
CA TYR A 157 -18.31 -2.25 0.74
C TYR A 157 -17.47 -2.29 -0.55
N ARG A 158 -18.08 -2.56 -1.70
CA ARG A 158 -17.46 -2.44 -3.03
C ARG A 158 -17.87 -1.13 -3.67
N LEU A 159 -17.23 -0.07 -3.26
CA LEU A 159 -17.57 1.27 -3.70
C LEU A 159 -17.22 1.49 -5.16
N TYR A 160 -18.11 2.12 -5.92
CA TYR A 160 -17.76 2.69 -7.22
C TYR A 160 -17.29 4.13 -7.05
N LEU A 161 -16.14 4.42 -7.65
CA LEU A 161 -15.46 5.72 -7.56
C LEU A 161 -15.55 6.46 -8.88
N LYS A 162 -16.76 6.73 -9.37
CA LYS A 162 -16.96 7.44 -10.63
C LYS A 162 -17.04 8.94 -10.40
N GLY A 163 -16.15 9.68 -11.06
CA GLY A 163 -16.18 11.15 -11.05
C GLY A 163 -15.90 11.83 -9.71
N THR A 164 -15.36 11.08 -8.74
CA THR A 164 -15.13 11.56 -7.37
C THR A 164 -13.69 11.97 -7.08
N TYR A 165 -12.79 11.86 -8.07
CA TYR A 165 -11.39 12.21 -7.84
C TYR A 165 -11.10 13.68 -8.15
N ASN A 166 -10.12 14.21 -7.44
CA ASN A 166 -9.56 15.52 -7.74
C ASN A 166 -8.81 15.48 -9.08
N LYS A 167 -9.45 16.01 -10.14
CA LYS A 167 -8.91 16.04 -11.50
C LYS A 167 -7.61 16.82 -11.65
N ASP A 168 -7.36 17.77 -10.75
CA ASP A 168 -6.16 18.59 -10.74
C ASP A 168 -4.95 17.87 -10.12
N SER A 169 -5.16 16.72 -9.51
CA SER A 169 -4.09 15.93 -8.92
C SER A 169 -3.18 15.35 -10.00
N ARG A 170 -1.88 15.65 -9.90
CA ARG A 170 -0.86 15.08 -10.78
C ARG A 170 -0.81 13.53 -10.73
N TYR A 171 -1.26 12.93 -9.64
CA TYR A 171 -1.26 11.48 -9.43
C TYR A 171 -2.41 10.77 -10.17
N LEU A 172 -3.42 11.52 -10.60
CA LEU A 172 -4.58 11.00 -11.34
C LEU A 172 -4.49 11.29 -12.84
N ARG A 173 -3.34 11.72 -13.34
CA ARG A 173 -3.10 11.88 -14.77
C ARG A 173 -3.23 10.53 -15.47
N GLY A 174 -4.19 10.40 -16.38
CA GLY A 174 -4.49 9.15 -17.06
C GLY A 174 -5.66 8.37 -16.45
N ALA A 175 -6.22 8.79 -15.32
CA ALA A 175 -7.52 8.31 -14.88
C ALA A 175 -8.59 8.84 -15.85
N SER A 176 -9.45 7.95 -16.35
CA SER A 176 -10.55 8.31 -17.24
C SER A 176 -11.80 8.60 -16.42
N GLU A 177 -12.49 9.71 -16.72
CA GLU A 177 -13.77 10.03 -16.09
C GLU A 177 -14.89 9.05 -16.44
N GLU A 178 -14.73 8.38 -17.58
CA GLU A 178 -15.69 7.37 -18.06
C GLU A 178 -15.41 5.99 -17.46
N GLN A 179 -14.19 5.77 -16.99
CA GLN A 179 -13.79 4.53 -16.35
C GLN A 179 -14.38 4.44 -14.95
N GLU A 180 -15.11 3.38 -14.69
CA GLU A 180 -15.54 3.05 -13.34
C GLU A 180 -14.39 2.35 -12.61
N TYR A 181 -14.01 2.91 -11.47
CA TYR A 181 -13.03 2.30 -10.56
C TYR A 181 -13.77 1.78 -9.34
N SER A 182 -13.29 0.69 -8.77
CA SER A 182 -13.85 0.11 -7.57
C SER A 182 -12.81 0.09 -6.45
N ALA A 183 -13.22 0.52 -5.26
CA ALA A 183 -12.48 0.29 -4.02
C ALA A 183 -13.22 -0.76 -3.20
N TYR A 184 -12.47 -1.67 -2.62
CA TYR A 184 -13.00 -2.79 -1.83
C TYR A 184 -12.58 -2.65 -0.37
N SER A 185 -13.55 -2.61 0.54
CA SER A 185 -13.33 -2.61 1.99
C SER A 185 -12.30 -1.58 2.46
N GLY A 186 -12.50 -0.33 2.10
CA GLY A 186 -11.67 0.78 2.56
C GLY A 186 -12.21 1.42 3.84
N CYS A 187 -11.31 1.94 4.66
CA CYS A 187 -11.66 2.83 5.77
C CYS A 187 -11.76 4.28 5.31
N THR A 188 -12.37 5.14 6.11
CA THR A 188 -12.34 6.59 5.87
C THR A 188 -11.04 7.22 6.36
N VAL A 189 -10.73 8.39 5.84
CA VAL A 189 -9.53 9.17 6.17
C VAL A 189 -9.94 10.51 6.75
N ALA A 190 -9.40 10.85 7.90
CA ALA A 190 -9.56 12.15 8.55
C ALA A 190 -8.32 13.03 8.30
N LEU A 191 -8.52 14.33 8.32
CA LEU A 191 -7.44 15.32 8.44
C LEU A 191 -7.25 15.64 9.92
N ASP A 192 -6.00 15.66 10.37
CA ASP A 192 -5.57 15.98 11.73
C ASP A 192 -5.32 17.47 11.86
#